data_aa9a0e87612baa651fd19efb16577c18
#
_entry.id   aa9a0e87612baa651fd19efb16577c18
#
_cell.length_a   1.000
_cell.length_b   1.000
_cell.length_c   1.000
_cell.angle_alpha   90.00
_cell.angle_beta   90.00
_cell.angle_gamma   90.00
#
_symmetry.space_group_name_H-M   'P 1'
#
loop_
_entity.id
_entity.type
_entity.pdbx_description
1 polymer ?
#
loop_
_entity_poly.entity_id
_entity_poly.type
_entity_poly.pdbx_seq_one_letter_code
_entity_poly.pdbx_strand_id
1 'polypeptide(L)'
;MKINKRMALGVVFTSVLSLNSLGCGLIPETEAQEEKKAPSGVQTAAVDVAIARRGSMAEVVEYIGTTQPVQEVSLRSQVQGQLLNLTVDVGDRVTKGQPLVQLDNSLLQAVLSQAEAELATQASEVIQAQGEVNEALSAVESAKVQLEQAKIDADRLRQLFEQGAIAKREVELADTQYRTAKQVLVSAQSQVNVRKSAVAVAQGRVNAQKSLIKQEQERLSYSSLASPISGYVLQRVLEPGNLVQPGSEIVRLGDFSQVKVVVPVTELALANIKVGQSVKVRLDAFPRDSVGGRVQNISPAADPTARQVPIEVIIPNPQQKIGSGLLARVSFSQEVSQPVVIPETALNASRKKAIGRQGTIFIVKGDKDNATVSQRNVTLGKSKDGYVEILQGISPGERFVSRSSRPLKENESVRLSVLSE
;
A
#
# COMPACT_ATOMS: atom_id res chain seq x y z
N MET A 1 31.14 24.57 -40.33
CA MET A 1 32.19 25.63 -40.36
C MET A 1 33.39 25.09 -39.53
N LYS A 2 34.46 24.82 -40.25
CA LYS A 2 35.89 24.82 -39.92
C LYS A 2 36.31 24.06 -38.62
N ILE A 3 37.00 22.87 -38.73
CA ILE A 3 38.45 22.69 -39.07
C ILE A 3 39.36 22.96 -37.86
N ASN A 4 40.09 22.02 -37.29
CA ASN A 4 41.43 21.49 -37.60
C ASN A 4 41.87 20.58 -36.44
N LYS A 5 42.42 19.42 -36.64
CA LYS A 5 43.69 18.96 -37.24
C LYS A 5 44.88 18.92 -36.26
N ARG A 6 45.48 17.69 -36.18
CA ARG A 6 46.93 17.33 -36.14
C ARG A 6 47.61 17.36 -34.75
N MET A 7 48.57 16.50 -34.37
CA MET A 7 49.62 15.68 -34.98
C MET A 7 50.18 14.82 -33.83
N ALA A 8 50.45 13.52 -33.85
CA ALA A 8 51.51 12.77 -34.48
C ALA A 8 52.95 13.15 -34.06
N LEU A 9 53.67 12.14 -33.48
CA LEU A 9 55.14 11.85 -33.55
C LEU A 9 55.45 10.85 -32.42
N GLY A 10 55.95 9.66 -32.50
CA GLY A 10 56.85 9.01 -33.43
C GLY A 10 58.32 9.10 -32.97
N VAL A 11 58.95 8.02 -32.63
CA VAL A 11 60.43 7.70 -32.65
C VAL A 11 60.67 6.54 -31.67
N VAL A 12 60.94 5.29 -32.00
CA VAL A 12 61.97 4.54 -32.74
C VAL A 12 63.39 4.59 -32.12
N PHE A 13 64.02 3.43 -32.14
CA PHE A 13 65.43 3.08 -31.98
C PHE A 13 65.88 2.59 -30.57
N THR A 14 66.72 1.59 -30.39
CA THR A 14 67.46 0.65 -31.21
C THR A 14 68.08 -0.48 -30.37
N SER A 15 68.20 -1.59 -30.93
CA SER A 15 69.00 -2.77 -30.59
C SER A 15 70.48 -2.51 -30.21
N VAL A 16 71.01 -3.34 -29.31
CA VAL A 16 72.43 -3.78 -29.42
C VAL A 16 72.61 -5.22 -28.93
N LEU A 17 73.17 -5.99 -29.74
CA LEU A 17 73.68 -7.37 -29.72
C LEU A 17 75.13 -7.36 -29.24
N SER A 18 75.54 -8.26 -28.36
CA SER A 18 76.98 -8.71 -28.31
C SER A 18 77.12 -10.05 -27.57
N LEU A 19 77.61 -10.85 -28.15
CA LEU A 19 78.29 -12.12 -28.39
C LEU A 19 79.53 -12.27 -27.54
N ASN A 20 79.96 -13.53 -27.35
CA ASN A 20 81.21 -14.14 -26.93
C ASN A 20 81.42 -14.38 -25.43
N SER A 21 82.08 -15.46 -25.01
CA SER A 21 82.83 -16.52 -25.63
C SER A 21 83.12 -17.66 -24.66
N LEU A 22 83.30 -18.81 -25.23
CA LEU A 22 83.97 -20.07 -24.82
C LEU A 22 84.97 -20.00 -23.65
N GLY A 23 84.93 -21.08 -22.83
CA GLY A 23 86.03 -21.48 -21.93
C GLY A 23 85.89 -22.95 -21.53
N CYS A 24 86.58 -23.84 -22.21
CA CYS A 24 86.83 -25.26 -21.84
C CYS A 24 87.72 -25.34 -20.60
N GLY A 25 87.51 -26.36 -19.75
CA GLY A 25 88.46 -26.74 -18.71
C GLY A 25 88.08 -28.03 -17.95
N LEU A 26 88.48 -29.14 -18.46
CA LEU A 26 89.07 -30.36 -17.84
C LEU A 26 88.47 -30.93 -16.52
N ILE A 27 88.10 -32.22 -16.66
CA ILE A 27 87.82 -33.26 -15.65
C ILE A 27 89.06 -33.57 -14.82
N PRO A 28 88.89 -34.03 -13.54
CA PRO A 28 89.28 -35.44 -13.30
C PRO A 28 88.21 -36.24 -12.54
N GLU A 29 88.11 -37.51 -12.88
CA GLU A 29 87.48 -38.62 -12.23
C GLU A 29 88.00 -38.78 -10.79
N THR A 30 87.10 -39.09 -9.84
CA THR A 30 87.46 -39.84 -8.65
C THR A 30 86.26 -40.67 -8.17
N GLU A 31 86.42 -41.93 -8.25
CA GLU A 31 85.95 -43.12 -7.56
C GLU A 31 84.58 -43.06 -6.80
N ALA A 32 83.84 -44.08 -7.15
CA ALA A 32 82.64 -44.57 -6.54
C ALA A 32 82.88 -45.05 -5.09
N GLN A 33 82.05 -44.53 -4.16
CA GLN A 33 81.76 -45.22 -2.91
C GLN A 33 80.29 -45.57 -2.86
N GLU A 34 80.01 -46.87 -2.75
CA GLU A 34 78.71 -47.44 -2.44
C GLU A 34 78.25 -46.94 -1.11
N GLU A 35 77.14 -46.13 -1.09
CA GLU A 35 76.43 -45.82 0.13
C GLU A 35 75.18 -46.70 0.21
N LYS A 36 75.09 -47.41 1.31
CA LYS A 36 74.03 -48.34 1.71
C LYS A 36 72.64 -47.68 1.62
N LYS A 37 71.71 -48.29 0.87
CA LYS A 37 70.27 -48.05 0.94
C LYS A 37 69.83 -48.21 2.38
N ALA A 38 69.44 -47.04 2.99
CA ALA A 38 68.58 -47.02 4.15
C ALA A 38 67.17 -47.42 3.74
N PRO A 39 66.35 -48.07 4.60
CA PRO A 39 64.99 -48.49 4.27
C PRO A 39 64.12 -47.26 4.02
N SER A 40 63.44 -47.20 2.88
CA SER A 40 62.47 -46.18 2.52
C SER A 40 61.33 -46.18 3.52
N GLY A 41 61.41 -45.29 4.50
CA GLY A 41 60.24 -44.95 5.35
C GLY A 41 59.12 -44.44 4.47
N VAL A 42 57.96 -45.00 4.62
CA VAL A 42 56.72 -44.54 4.00
C VAL A 42 56.54 -43.06 4.33
N GLN A 43 56.90 -42.16 3.35
CA GLN A 43 56.68 -40.74 3.54
C GLN A 43 55.16 -40.50 3.57
N THR A 44 54.60 -40.33 4.73
CA THR A 44 53.18 -39.95 4.89
C THR A 44 52.96 -38.60 4.27
N ALA A 45 51.93 -38.45 3.43
CA ALA A 45 51.61 -37.19 2.75
C ALA A 45 51.21 -36.13 3.81
N ALA A 46 51.82 -34.93 3.74
CA ALA A 46 51.42 -33.83 4.55
C ALA A 46 50.18 -33.20 3.93
N VAL A 47 49.13 -33.00 4.74
CA VAL A 47 47.82 -32.42 4.31
C VAL A 47 47.40 -31.29 5.23
N ASP A 48 46.86 -30.22 4.58
CA ASP A 48 46.17 -29.16 5.28
C ASP A 48 44.70 -29.57 5.41
N VAL A 49 44.16 -29.48 6.62
CA VAL A 49 42.77 -29.85 6.89
C VAL A 49 41.95 -28.59 7.19
N ALA A 50 40.76 -28.52 6.63
CA ALA A 50 39.78 -27.48 6.92
C ALA A 50 38.44 -28.10 7.37
N ILE A 51 37.69 -27.35 8.11
CA ILE A 51 36.34 -27.74 8.56
C ILE A 51 35.31 -27.21 7.57
N ALA A 52 34.42 -28.07 7.13
CA ALA A 52 33.32 -27.75 6.24
C ALA A 52 32.36 -26.75 6.94
N ARG A 53 32.26 -25.55 6.41
CA ARG A 53 31.40 -24.49 6.93
C ARG A 53 30.27 -24.19 5.97
N ARG A 54 29.08 -23.88 6.53
CA ARG A 54 27.99 -23.36 5.70
C ARG A 54 28.36 -21.98 5.19
N GLY A 55 28.14 -21.74 3.92
CA GLY A 55 28.37 -20.45 3.27
C GLY A 55 27.44 -20.31 2.07
N SER A 56 27.14 -19.10 1.69
CA SER A 56 26.39 -18.82 0.47
C SER A 56 27.28 -17.99 -0.46
N MET A 57 27.42 -18.43 -1.70
CA MET A 57 28.02 -17.65 -2.78
C MET A 57 26.96 -16.86 -3.55
N ALA A 58 25.69 -16.90 -3.09
CA ALA A 58 24.64 -16.12 -3.68
C ALA A 58 24.96 -14.63 -3.52
N GLU A 59 25.08 -13.95 -4.61
CA GLU A 59 25.21 -12.50 -4.65
C GLU A 59 23.89 -11.90 -4.16
N VAL A 60 23.95 -11.04 -3.14
CA VAL A 60 22.77 -10.32 -2.67
C VAL A 60 22.43 -9.30 -3.75
N VAL A 61 21.42 -9.60 -4.55
CA VAL A 61 20.91 -8.66 -5.53
C VAL A 61 20.15 -7.56 -4.81
N GLU A 62 20.65 -6.34 -4.92
CA GLU A 62 19.98 -5.15 -4.43
C GLU A 62 19.18 -4.51 -5.56
N TYR A 63 17.91 -4.24 -5.30
CA TYR A 63 17.03 -3.51 -6.20
C TYR A 63 16.83 -2.09 -5.67
N ILE A 64 16.79 -1.13 -6.58
CA ILE A 64 16.61 0.28 -6.22
C ILE A 64 15.12 0.60 -6.32
N GLY A 65 14.57 1.12 -5.24
CA GLY A 65 13.19 1.60 -5.16
C GLY A 65 13.12 3.03 -4.65
N THR A 66 11.91 3.58 -4.63
CA THR A 66 11.62 4.93 -4.14
C THR A 66 10.58 4.86 -3.04
N THR A 67 10.79 5.63 -1.97
CA THR A 67 9.84 5.73 -0.86
C THR A 67 8.65 6.59 -1.23
N GLN A 68 7.46 6.18 -0.76
CA GLN A 68 6.19 6.89 -0.90
C GLN A 68 5.40 6.79 0.41
N PRO A 69 4.46 7.69 0.69
CA PRO A 69 3.54 7.53 1.81
C PRO A 69 2.71 6.26 1.62
N VAL A 70 2.28 5.63 2.72
CA VAL A 70 1.38 4.47 2.64
C VAL A 70 0.02 4.86 2.03
N GLN A 71 -0.42 6.08 2.30
CA GLN A 71 -1.63 6.68 1.71
C GLN A 71 -1.35 8.13 1.31
N GLU A 72 -1.77 8.50 0.11
CA GLU A 72 -1.73 9.88 -0.40
C GLU A 72 -3.14 10.32 -0.74
N VAL A 73 -3.52 11.51 -0.30
CA VAL A 73 -4.86 12.08 -0.51
C VAL A 73 -4.75 13.51 -0.98
N SER A 74 -5.36 13.79 -2.13
CA SER A 74 -5.56 15.14 -2.63
C SER A 74 -6.83 15.74 -2.03
N LEU A 75 -6.70 16.80 -1.24
CA LEU A 75 -7.82 17.54 -0.69
C LEU A 75 -8.39 18.47 -1.79
N ARG A 76 -9.59 18.14 -2.25
CA ARG A 76 -10.26 18.83 -3.36
C ARG A 76 -11.52 19.54 -2.89
N SER A 77 -11.77 20.73 -3.45
CA SER A 77 -13.03 21.46 -3.19
C SER A 77 -14.21 20.77 -3.86
N GLN A 78 -15.37 20.83 -3.17
CA GLN A 78 -16.67 20.42 -3.71
C GLN A 78 -17.51 21.61 -4.15
N VAL A 79 -17.13 22.83 -3.74
CA VAL A 79 -17.85 24.08 -4.02
C VAL A 79 -16.92 25.11 -4.62
N GLN A 80 -17.50 26.08 -5.34
CA GLN A 80 -16.80 27.25 -5.82
C GLN A 80 -16.70 28.30 -4.72
N GLY A 81 -15.53 28.95 -4.61
CA GLY A 81 -15.30 30.07 -3.72
C GLY A 81 -13.87 30.59 -3.81
N GLN A 82 -13.61 31.79 -3.31
CA GLN A 82 -12.25 32.27 -3.16
C GLN A 82 -11.60 31.60 -1.95
N LEU A 83 -10.35 31.16 -2.06
CA LEU A 83 -9.57 30.63 -0.94
C LEU A 83 -9.19 31.80 -0.01
N LEU A 84 -9.84 31.89 1.15
CA LEU A 84 -9.58 32.94 2.13
C LEU A 84 -8.36 32.61 2.98
N ASN A 85 -8.30 31.38 3.47
CA ASN A 85 -7.25 30.94 4.38
C ASN A 85 -6.85 29.49 4.15
N LEU A 86 -5.56 29.25 4.28
CA LEU A 86 -4.93 27.94 4.31
C LEU A 86 -4.01 27.89 5.54
N THR A 87 -4.39 27.12 6.55
CA THR A 87 -3.79 27.15 7.89
C THR A 87 -2.51 26.32 8.03
N VAL A 88 -2.03 25.72 6.94
CA VAL A 88 -0.89 24.79 6.95
C VAL A 88 0.06 25.07 5.81
N ASP A 89 1.34 24.77 6.06
CA ASP A 89 2.42 24.83 5.09
C ASP A 89 2.97 23.42 4.73
N VAL A 90 3.79 23.37 3.67
CA VAL A 90 4.44 22.11 3.26
C VAL A 90 5.35 21.62 4.38
N GLY A 91 5.20 20.37 4.76
CA GLY A 91 5.91 19.73 5.87
C GLY A 91 5.18 19.76 7.21
N ASP A 92 4.08 20.52 7.33
CA ASP A 92 3.30 20.55 8.55
C ASP A 92 2.59 19.23 8.81
N ARG A 93 2.49 18.90 10.10
CA ARG A 93 1.72 17.75 10.57
C ARG A 93 0.26 18.11 10.70
N VAL A 94 -0.62 17.24 10.19
CA VAL A 94 -2.07 17.38 10.29
C VAL A 94 -2.69 16.17 10.96
N THR A 95 -3.84 16.39 11.62
CA THR A 95 -4.64 15.32 12.22
C THR A 95 -5.97 15.19 11.47
N LYS A 96 -6.50 13.98 11.42
CA LYS A 96 -7.80 13.72 10.81
C LYS A 96 -8.88 14.60 11.46
N GLY A 97 -9.67 15.29 10.64
CA GLY A 97 -10.73 16.21 11.08
C GLY A 97 -10.24 17.64 11.35
N GLN A 98 -8.96 17.92 11.29
CA GLN A 98 -8.41 19.28 11.45
C GLN A 98 -8.84 20.14 10.26
N PRO A 99 -9.46 21.33 10.48
CA PRO A 99 -9.78 22.26 9.41
C PRO A 99 -8.49 22.85 8.85
N LEU A 100 -8.33 22.76 7.53
CA LEU A 100 -7.13 23.22 6.82
C LEU A 100 -7.40 24.38 5.89
N VAL A 101 -8.59 24.40 5.29
CA VAL A 101 -8.94 25.30 4.20
C VAL A 101 -10.25 26.00 4.53
N GLN A 102 -10.29 27.32 4.32
CA GLN A 102 -11.50 28.12 4.41
C GLN A 102 -11.73 28.85 3.08
N LEU A 103 -12.86 28.54 2.46
CA LEU A 103 -13.34 29.26 1.29
C LEU A 103 -14.30 30.38 1.67
N ASP A 104 -14.40 31.41 0.84
CA ASP A 104 -15.48 32.40 0.95
C ASP A 104 -16.83 31.72 0.78
N ASN A 105 -17.65 31.82 1.80
CA ASN A 105 -18.97 31.20 1.88
C ASN A 105 -20.13 32.22 1.82
N SER A 106 -19.83 33.49 1.56
CA SER A 106 -20.81 34.59 1.58
C SER A 106 -22.02 34.31 0.70
N LEU A 107 -21.78 33.79 -0.51
CA LEU A 107 -22.84 33.43 -1.45
C LEU A 107 -23.66 32.22 -0.94
N LEU A 108 -22.98 31.19 -0.42
CA LEU A 108 -23.65 30.00 0.11
C LEU A 108 -24.52 30.34 1.33
N GLN A 109 -24.02 31.22 2.18
CA GLN A 109 -24.78 31.73 3.34
C GLN A 109 -26.01 32.53 2.89
N ALA A 110 -25.90 33.37 1.86
CA ALA A 110 -27.04 34.13 1.32
C ALA A 110 -28.10 33.19 0.73
N VAL A 111 -27.72 32.13 -0.01
CA VAL A 111 -28.64 31.13 -0.54
C VAL A 111 -29.36 30.37 0.60
N LEU A 112 -28.63 29.99 1.65
CA LEU A 112 -29.20 29.35 2.81
C LEU A 112 -30.21 30.26 3.49
N SER A 113 -29.89 31.53 3.74
CA SER A 113 -30.77 32.50 4.34
C SER A 113 -32.04 32.75 3.51
N GLN A 114 -31.90 32.75 2.20
CA GLN A 114 -33.07 32.83 1.28
C GLN A 114 -33.99 31.60 1.44
N ALA A 115 -33.40 30.39 1.49
CA ALA A 115 -34.17 29.16 1.67
C ALA A 115 -34.89 29.11 3.03
N GLU A 116 -34.29 29.67 4.11
CA GLU A 116 -34.85 29.79 5.42
C GLU A 116 -36.03 30.80 5.45
N ALA A 117 -35.90 31.94 4.76
CA ALA A 117 -36.98 32.90 4.60
C ALA A 117 -38.16 32.31 3.85
N GLU A 118 -37.96 31.54 2.81
CA GLU A 118 -39.02 30.83 2.09
C GLU A 118 -39.72 29.79 2.98
N LEU A 119 -39.00 29.10 3.85
CA LEU A 119 -39.61 28.20 4.83
C LEU A 119 -40.59 28.95 5.76
N ALA A 120 -40.24 30.17 6.19
CA ALA A 120 -41.10 30.98 7.03
C ALA A 120 -42.43 31.37 6.32
N THR A 121 -42.31 31.67 4.99
CA THR A 121 -43.49 31.95 4.15
C THR A 121 -44.40 30.72 4.06
N GLN A 122 -43.82 29.55 3.73
CA GLN A 122 -44.60 28.30 3.61
C GLN A 122 -45.20 27.85 4.97
N ALA A 123 -44.51 28.09 6.08
CA ALA A 123 -45.04 27.83 7.41
C ALA A 123 -46.27 28.72 7.73
N SER A 124 -46.26 29.97 7.24
CA SER A 124 -47.40 30.86 7.35
C SER A 124 -48.59 30.37 6.52
N GLU A 125 -48.37 29.79 5.32
CA GLU A 125 -49.44 29.16 4.54
C GLU A 125 -50.10 27.98 5.27
N VAL A 126 -49.33 27.19 6.03
CA VAL A 126 -49.92 26.12 6.88
C VAL A 126 -50.83 26.69 7.96
N ILE A 127 -50.39 27.77 8.60
CA ILE A 127 -51.22 28.47 9.62
C ILE A 127 -52.53 28.99 9.02
N GLN A 128 -52.43 29.61 7.82
CA GLN A 128 -53.64 30.09 7.12
C GLN A 128 -54.58 28.93 6.78
N ALA A 129 -54.08 27.85 6.17
CA ALA A 129 -54.86 26.66 5.84
C ALA A 129 -55.50 26.01 7.08
N GLN A 130 -54.79 26.02 8.22
CA GLN A 130 -55.36 25.56 9.52
C GLN A 130 -56.49 26.47 10.01
N GLY A 131 -56.40 27.79 9.79
CA GLY A 131 -57.48 28.76 10.05
C GLY A 131 -58.73 28.41 9.25
N GLU A 132 -58.58 28.09 7.96
CA GLU A 132 -59.70 27.68 7.09
C GLU A 132 -60.35 26.35 7.54
N VAL A 133 -59.58 25.41 8.11
CA VAL A 133 -60.15 24.21 8.74
C VAL A 133 -61.00 24.59 9.95
N ASN A 134 -60.54 25.50 10.79
CA ASN A 134 -61.30 25.95 11.97
C ASN A 134 -62.57 26.64 11.58
N GLU A 135 -62.57 27.47 10.52
CA GLU A 135 -63.82 28.08 9.99
C GLU A 135 -64.76 27.00 9.46
N ALA A 136 -64.32 26.02 8.71
CA ALA A 136 -65.16 24.92 8.23
C ALA A 136 -65.74 24.07 9.39
N LEU A 137 -64.98 23.87 10.49
CA LEU A 137 -65.47 23.20 11.69
C LEU A 137 -66.53 23.98 12.35
N SER A 138 -66.45 25.31 12.41
CA SER A 138 -67.49 26.17 12.94
C SER A 138 -68.80 26.11 12.11
N ALA A 139 -68.66 25.98 10.77
CA ALA A 139 -69.82 25.77 9.89
C ALA A 139 -70.47 24.39 10.10
N VAL A 140 -69.71 23.35 10.42
CA VAL A 140 -70.23 22.02 10.78
C VAL A 140 -71.05 22.10 12.08
N GLU A 141 -70.55 22.82 13.11
CA GLU A 141 -71.23 22.96 14.35
C GLU A 141 -72.56 23.75 14.18
N SER A 142 -72.53 24.81 13.37
CA SER A 142 -73.76 25.55 13.01
C SER A 142 -74.78 24.66 12.28
N ALA A 143 -74.33 23.86 11.29
CA ALA A 143 -75.20 22.94 10.56
C ALA A 143 -75.75 21.82 11.47
N LYS A 144 -75.00 21.39 12.46
CA LYS A 144 -75.43 20.39 13.46
C LYS A 144 -76.57 20.95 14.37
N VAL A 145 -76.41 22.18 14.81
CA VAL A 145 -77.51 22.85 15.62
C VAL A 145 -78.76 23.00 14.77
N GLN A 146 -78.67 23.39 13.51
CA GLN A 146 -79.81 23.50 12.60
C GLN A 146 -80.50 22.15 12.38
N LEU A 147 -79.69 21.07 12.20
CA LEU A 147 -80.20 19.69 12.02
C LEU A 147 -80.95 19.25 13.28
N GLU A 148 -80.44 19.49 14.47
CA GLU A 148 -81.06 19.14 15.74
C GLU A 148 -82.41 19.88 15.92
N GLN A 149 -82.47 21.20 15.64
CA GLN A 149 -83.70 21.94 15.64
C GLN A 149 -84.73 21.39 14.68
N ALA A 150 -84.36 21.14 13.39
CA ALA A 150 -85.27 20.59 12.39
C ALA A 150 -85.74 19.18 12.74
N LYS A 151 -84.93 18.39 13.44
CA LYS A 151 -85.28 17.08 13.93
C LYS A 151 -86.34 17.15 15.02
N ILE A 152 -86.11 17.98 16.04
CA ILE A 152 -87.08 18.22 17.16
C ILE A 152 -88.39 18.68 16.60
N ASP A 153 -88.44 19.61 15.66
CA ASP A 153 -89.62 20.11 15.03
C ASP A 153 -90.37 19.02 14.23
N ALA A 154 -89.65 18.22 13.42
CA ALA A 154 -90.28 17.13 12.68
C ALA A 154 -90.85 16.07 13.61
N ASP A 155 -90.11 15.69 14.68
CA ASP A 155 -90.64 14.70 15.65
C ASP A 155 -91.83 15.20 16.41
N ARG A 156 -91.87 16.46 16.79
CA ARG A 156 -93.01 17.10 17.42
C ARG A 156 -94.26 17.12 16.51
N LEU A 157 -94.10 17.53 15.25
CA LEU A 157 -95.21 17.60 14.29
C LEU A 157 -95.71 16.18 13.92
N ARG A 158 -94.88 15.16 13.85
CA ARG A 158 -95.32 13.76 13.69
C ARG A 158 -96.21 13.30 14.85
N GLN A 159 -95.80 13.60 16.09
CA GLN A 159 -96.64 13.29 17.26
C GLN A 159 -97.99 13.97 17.23
N LEU A 160 -98.06 15.26 16.84
CA LEU A 160 -99.28 16.02 16.72
C LEU A 160 -100.20 15.47 15.58
N PHE A 161 -99.60 15.03 14.49
CA PHE A 161 -100.36 14.38 13.43
C PHE A 161 -100.94 13.01 13.83
N GLU A 162 -100.21 12.22 14.55
CA GLU A 162 -100.70 10.97 15.14
C GLU A 162 -101.88 11.19 16.08
N GLN A 163 -101.94 12.32 16.73
CA GLN A 163 -103.03 12.75 17.57
C GLN A 163 -104.20 13.38 16.79
N GLY A 164 -104.03 13.50 15.44
CA GLY A 164 -105.08 14.12 14.60
C GLY A 164 -105.15 15.66 14.66
N ALA A 165 -104.20 16.36 15.28
CA ALA A 165 -104.24 17.78 15.56
C ALA A 165 -103.77 18.68 14.35
N ILE A 166 -103.01 18.09 13.33
CA ILE A 166 -102.50 18.87 12.24
C ILE A 166 -102.69 18.12 10.89
N ALA A 167 -102.53 18.87 9.76
CA ALA A 167 -102.58 18.26 8.40
C ALA A 167 -101.30 17.54 8.02
N LYS A 168 -101.47 16.47 7.24
CA LYS A 168 -100.32 15.67 6.70
C LYS A 168 -99.27 16.52 6.00
N ARG A 169 -99.67 17.55 5.28
CA ARG A 169 -98.82 18.50 4.58
C ARG A 169 -97.75 19.15 5.51
N GLU A 170 -98.13 19.47 6.75
CA GLU A 170 -97.16 20.10 7.68
C GLU A 170 -96.03 19.16 8.12
N VAL A 171 -96.39 17.87 8.35
CA VAL A 171 -95.41 16.85 8.64
C VAL A 171 -94.42 16.62 7.43
N GLU A 172 -94.99 16.52 6.19
CA GLU A 172 -94.19 16.35 4.99
C GLU A 172 -93.21 17.57 4.78
N LEU A 173 -93.63 18.75 5.13
CA LEU A 173 -92.82 19.94 5.05
C LEU A 173 -91.71 19.91 6.10
N ALA A 174 -91.95 19.54 7.34
CA ALA A 174 -90.97 19.39 8.40
C ALA A 174 -89.96 18.24 8.07
N ASP A 175 -90.44 17.11 7.57
CA ASP A 175 -89.58 16.01 7.14
C ASP A 175 -88.69 16.42 6.01
N THR A 176 -89.12 17.29 5.10
CA THR A 176 -88.28 17.83 4.04
C THR A 176 -87.21 18.75 4.59
N GLN A 177 -87.63 19.64 5.55
CA GLN A 177 -86.65 20.54 6.23
C GLN A 177 -85.57 19.72 6.99
N TYR A 178 -85.98 18.67 7.72
CA TYR A 178 -85.04 17.78 8.43
C TYR A 178 -84.00 17.12 7.41
N ARG A 179 -84.50 16.57 6.30
CA ARG A 179 -83.63 15.98 5.25
C ARG A 179 -82.67 17.00 4.64
N THR A 180 -83.17 18.22 4.40
CA THR A 180 -82.36 19.31 3.89
C THR A 180 -81.28 19.71 4.89
N ALA A 181 -81.61 19.89 6.15
CA ALA A 181 -80.62 20.19 7.20
C ALA A 181 -79.58 19.08 7.36
N LYS A 182 -80.01 17.81 7.24
CA LYS A 182 -79.06 16.65 7.21
C LYS A 182 -78.13 16.74 6.08
N GLN A 183 -78.57 17.10 4.87
CA GLN A 183 -77.73 17.22 3.70
C GLN A 183 -76.72 18.38 3.81
N VAL A 184 -77.17 19.52 4.46
CA VAL A 184 -76.23 20.64 4.72
C VAL A 184 -75.10 20.23 5.68
N LEU A 185 -75.42 19.42 6.72
CA LEU A 185 -74.37 18.90 7.62
C LEU A 185 -73.39 18.02 6.89
N VAL A 186 -73.85 17.10 6.05
CA VAL A 186 -72.94 16.22 5.21
C VAL A 186 -72.03 17.05 4.30
N SER A 187 -72.60 18.10 3.68
CA SER A 187 -71.85 19.04 2.84
C SER A 187 -70.81 19.80 3.69
N ALA A 188 -71.15 20.32 4.86
CA ALA A 188 -70.21 20.99 5.73
C ALA A 188 -69.05 20.06 6.20
N GLN A 189 -69.39 18.78 6.57
CA GLN A 189 -68.37 17.77 6.91
C GLN A 189 -67.43 17.45 5.73
N SER A 190 -67.97 17.35 4.53
CA SER A 190 -67.14 17.16 3.34
C SER A 190 -66.21 18.33 3.09
N GLN A 191 -66.64 19.55 3.33
CA GLN A 191 -65.83 20.76 3.22
C GLN A 191 -64.67 20.76 4.23
N VAL A 192 -64.85 20.26 5.45
CA VAL A 192 -63.77 20.10 6.43
C VAL A 192 -62.69 19.13 5.89
N ASN A 193 -63.12 18.05 5.26
CA ASN A 193 -62.14 17.08 4.68
C ASN A 193 -61.34 17.74 3.55
N VAL A 194 -61.97 18.53 2.69
CA VAL A 194 -61.25 19.29 1.63
C VAL A 194 -60.24 20.25 2.25
N ARG A 195 -60.62 21.02 3.29
CA ARG A 195 -59.70 21.95 3.97
C ARG A 195 -58.56 21.22 4.70
N LYS A 196 -58.83 20.06 5.33
CA LYS A 196 -57.76 19.23 5.92
C LYS A 196 -56.79 18.74 4.89
N SER A 197 -57.24 18.37 3.68
CA SER A 197 -56.39 18.00 2.59
C SER A 197 -55.49 19.17 2.12
N ALA A 198 -56.03 20.41 2.13
CA ALA A 198 -55.23 21.60 1.84
C ALA A 198 -54.08 21.82 2.86
N VAL A 199 -54.39 21.62 4.17
CA VAL A 199 -53.33 21.65 5.22
C VAL A 199 -52.25 20.60 4.96
N ALA A 200 -52.64 19.37 4.58
CA ALA A 200 -51.67 18.31 4.28
C ALA A 200 -50.75 18.68 3.07
N VAL A 201 -51.33 19.33 2.05
CA VAL A 201 -50.54 19.83 0.91
C VAL A 201 -49.57 20.94 1.35
N ALA A 202 -50.04 21.93 2.12
CA ALA A 202 -49.17 23.00 2.64
C ALA A 202 -48.03 22.43 3.52
N GLN A 203 -48.35 21.45 4.38
CA GLN A 203 -47.36 20.77 5.23
C GLN A 203 -46.34 19.99 4.38
N GLY A 204 -46.79 19.41 3.25
CA GLY A 204 -45.87 18.77 2.28
C GLY A 204 -44.85 19.74 1.70
N ARG A 205 -45.27 20.99 1.35
CA ARG A 205 -44.38 22.04 0.89
C ARG A 205 -43.33 22.45 1.94
N VAL A 206 -43.76 22.60 3.19
CA VAL A 206 -42.84 22.87 4.32
C VAL A 206 -41.80 21.77 4.44
N ASN A 207 -42.18 20.50 4.33
CA ASN A 207 -41.25 19.39 4.40
C ASN A 207 -40.25 19.37 3.22
N ALA A 208 -40.71 19.68 2.01
CA ALA A 208 -39.86 19.83 0.84
C ALA A 208 -38.84 20.97 1.02
N GLN A 209 -39.29 22.14 1.53
CA GLN A 209 -38.40 23.27 1.79
C GLN A 209 -37.36 22.96 2.89
N LYS A 210 -37.73 22.24 3.94
CA LYS A 210 -36.77 21.76 4.96
C LYS A 210 -35.68 20.87 4.35
N SER A 211 -36.04 20.03 3.39
CA SER A 211 -35.06 19.20 2.67
C SER A 211 -34.10 20.04 1.83
N LEU A 212 -34.60 21.11 1.19
CA LEU A 212 -33.77 22.06 0.46
C LEU A 212 -32.79 22.79 1.39
N ILE A 213 -33.28 23.27 2.55
CA ILE A 213 -32.41 23.90 3.56
C ILE A 213 -31.30 22.96 3.99
N LYS A 214 -31.59 21.68 4.25
CA LYS A 214 -30.59 20.70 4.59
C LYS A 214 -29.54 20.54 3.48
N GLN A 215 -29.96 20.53 2.23
CA GLN A 215 -29.04 20.48 1.08
C GLN A 215 -28.12 21.71 1.04
N GLU A 216 -28.63 22.91 1.27
CA GLU A 216 -27.83 24.13 1.25
C GLU A 216 -26.90 24.22 2.49
N GLN A 217 -27.30 23.69 3.63
CA GLN A 217 -26.43 23.54 4.81
C GLN A 217 -25.23 22.60 4.53
N GLU A 218 -25.49 21.48 3.86
CA GLU A 218 -24.41 20.56 3.43
C GLU A 218 -23.46 21.27 2.44
N ARG A 219 -23.98 22.02 1.47
CA ARG A 219 -23.16 22.81 0.55
C ARG A 219 -22.32 23.86 1.28
N LEU A 220 -22.89 24.53 2.26
CA LEU A 220 -22.17 25.49 3.11
C LEU A 220 -21.06 24.81 3.88
N SER A 221 -21.28 23.60 4.38
CA SER A 221 -20.25 22.84 5.12
C SER A 221 -19.01 22.55 4.27
N TYR A 222 -19.16 22.39 2.95
CA TYR A 222 -18.06 22.16 2.02
C TYR A 222 -17.17 23.40 1.79
N SER A 223 -17.52 24.56 2.33
CA SER A 223 -16.66 25.76 2.31
C SER A 223 -15.50 25.68 3.31
N SER A 224 -15.57 24.79 4.29
CA SER A 224 -14.49 24.49 5.22
C SER A 224 -14.02 23.05 4.99
N LEU A 225 -12.78 22.89 4.52
CA LEU A 225 -12.24 21.56 4.21
C LEU A 225 -11.32 21.11 5.34
N ALA A 226 -11.61 19.95 5.88
CA ALA A 226 -10.83 19.31 6.93
C ALA A 226 -9.99 18.14 6.35
N SER A 227 -8.88 17.81 7.03
CA SER A 227 -8.05 16.68 6.66
C SER A 227 -8.80 15.35 6.82
N PRO A 228 -8.87 14.50 5.78
CA PRO A 228 -9.45 13.16 5.87
C PRO A 228 -8.54 12.14 6.56
N ILE A 229 -7.24 12.44 6.66
CA ILE A 229 -6.21 11.56 7.23
C ILE A 229 -5.35 12.30 8.27
N SER A 230 -4.64 11.56 9.09
CA SER A 230 -3.53 12.09 9.88
C SER A 230 -2.23 11.85 9.11
N GLY A 231 -1.37 12.88 9.02
CA GLY A 231 -0.14 12.79 8.23
C GLY A 231 0.57 14.12 8.08
N TYR A 232 1.13 14.37 6.92
CA TYR A 232 1.88 15.58 6.59
C TYR A 232 1.40 16.20 5.28
N VAL A 233 1.55 17.51 5.18
CA VAL A 233 1.32 18.26 3.95
C VAL A 233 2.49 18.02 3.00
N LEU A 234 2.21 17.40 1.86
CA LEU A 234 3.20 17.13 0.82
C LEU A 234 3.37 18.32 -0.12
N GLN A 235 2.26 18.95 -0.47
CA GLN A 235 2.25 20.03 -1.45
C GLN A 235 1.04 20.95 -1.22
N ARG A 236 1.27 22.25 -1.35
CA ARG A 236 0.23 23.27 -1.55
C ARG A 236 0.11 23.52 -3.05
N VAL A 237 -1.09 23.35 -3.58
CA VAL A 237 -1.37 23.52 -5.03
C VAL A 237 -1.95 24.90 -5.30
N LEU A 238 -2.76 25.42 -4.35
CA LEU A 238 -3.39 26.73 -4.43
C LEU A 238 -3.02 27.57 -3.22
N GLU A 239 -2.98 28.88 -3.44
CA GLU A 239 -2.66 29.88 -2.42
C GLU A 239 -3.90 30.72 -2.05
N PRO A 240 -3.95 31.31 -0.83
CA PRO A 240 -4.98 32.26 -0.46
C PRO A 240 -5.10 33.39 -1.50
N GLY A 241 -6.35 33.76 -1.81
CA GLY A 241 -6.69 34.69 -2.89
C GLY A 241 -7.09 34.04 -4.20
N ASN A 242 -6.73 32.78 -4.45
CA ASN A 242 -7.10 32.07 -5.69
C ASN A 242 -8.57 31.72 -5.70
N LEU A 243 -9.17 31.75 -6.89
CA LEU A 243 -10.51 31.23 -7.12
C LEU A 243 -10.45 29.71 -7.26
N VAL A 244 -11.22 29.01 -6.43
CA VAL A 244 -11.33 27.54 -6.40
C VAL A 244 -12.61 27.11 -7.10
N GLN A 245 -12.52 26.11 -7.95
CA GLN A 245 -13.64 25.48 -8.63
C GLN A 245 -13.92 24.09 -8.00
N PRO A 246 -15.12 23.52 -8.14
CA PRO A 246 -15.38 22.14 -7.77
C PRO A 246 -14.42 21.18 -8.50
N GLY A 247 -13.77 20.29 -7.72
CA GLY A 247 -12.74 19.36 -8.20
C GLY A 247 -11.31 19.91 -8.16
N SER A 248 -11.09 21.20 -7.94
CA SER A 248 -9.75 21.78 -7.79
C SER A 248 -9.02 21.18 -6.58
N GLU A 249 -7.80 20.71 -6.81
CA GLU A 249 -6.90 20.25 -5.76
C GLU A 249 -6.29 21.46 -5.06
N ILE A 250 -6.36 21.48 -3.72
CA ILE A 250 -5.85 22.59 -2.91
C ILE A 250 -4.58 22.20 -2.18
N VAL A 251 -4.62 21.03 -1.53
CA VAL A 251 -3.51 20.50 -0.73
C VAL A 251 -3.39 19.01 -0.96
N ARG A 252 -2.17 18.51 -0.99
CA ARG A 252 -1.85 17.09 -1.04
C ARG A 252 -1.29 16.63 0.29
N LEU A 253 -1.87 15.57 0.85
CA LEU A 253 -1.54 15.02 2.16
C LEU A 253 -0.98 13.60 2.02
N GLY A 254 -0.03 13.24 2.87
CA GLY A 254 0.55 11.89 2.91
C GLY A 254 0.60 11.32 4.32
N ASP A 255 0.20 10.07 4.47
CA ASP A 255 0.38 9.30 5.70
C ASP A 255 1.73 8.59 5.69
N PHE A 256 2.57 8.90 6.66
CA PHE A 256 3.90 8.32 6.89
C PHE A 256 3.98 7.46 8.15
N SER A 257 2.86 6.99 8.68
CA SER A 257 2.86 6.02 9.79
C SER A 257 3.63 4.75 9.42
N GLN A 258 3.55 4.38 8.17
CA GLN A 258 4.39 3.41 7.47
C GLN A 258 4.86 4.03 6.15
N VAL A 259 5.90 3.47 5.57
CA VAL A 259 6.39 3.92 4.27
C VAL A 259 6.32 2.78 3.28
N LYS A 260 5.79 3.09 2.12
CA LYS A 260 5.75 2.20 0.97
C LYS A 260 7.00 2.44 0.12
N VAL A 261 7.77 1.40 -0.14
CA VAL A 261 8.88 1.43 -1.09
C VAL A 261 8.43 0.75 -2.38
N VAL A 262 8.39 1.50 -3.46
CA VAL A 262 8.06 0.97 -4.78
C VAL A 262 9.34 0.57 -5.47
N VAL A 263 9.47 -0.72 -5.76
CA VAL A 263 10.68 -1.34 -6.33
C VAL A 263 10.35 -1.91 -7.70
N PRO A 264 10.86 -1.34 -8.79
CA PRO A 264 10.73 -1.92 -10.11
C PRO A 264 11.65 -3.14 -10.25
N VAL A 265 11.08 -4.30 -10.52
CA VAL A 265 11.81 -5.58 -10.62
C VAL A 265 11.58 -6.18 -12.01
N THR A 266 12.62 -6.80 -12.57
CA THR A 266 12.52 -7.47 -13.88
C THR A 266 11.65 -8.73 -13.79
N GLU A 267 11.03 -9.13 -14.92
CA GLU A 267 10.21 -10.34 -15.00
C GLU A 267 10.95 -11.60 -14.54
N LEU A 268 12.25 -11.70 -14.87
CA LEU A 268 13.08 -12.84 -14.48
C LEU A 268 13.25 -12.95 -12.95
N ALA A 269 13.35 -11.84 -12.26
CA ALA A 269 13.50 -11.82 -10.81
C ALA A 269 12.16 -12.07 -10.08
N LEU A 270 11.04 -11.74 -10.74
CA LEU A 270 9.69 -11.89 -10.19
C LEU A 270 9.38 -13.34 -9.78
N ALA A 271 9.90 -14.33 -10.52
CA ALA A 271 9.67 -15.75 -10.24
C ALA A 271 10.07 -16.17 -8.81
N ASN A 272 11.00 -15.42 -8.18
CA ASN A 272 11.53 -15.73 -6.85
C ASN A 272 10.98 -14.81 -5.74
N ILE A 273 10.01 -13.92 -6.06
CA ILE A 273 9.47 -12.96 -5.10
C ILE A 273 8.00 -13.29 -4.85
N LYS A 274 7.62 -13.31 -3.57
CA LYS A 274 6.27 -13.66 -3.13
C LYS A 274 5.71 -12.58 -2.22
N VAL A 275 4.40 -12.37 -2.28
CA VAL A 275 3.68 -11.54 -1.31
C VAL A 275 3.88 -12.12 0.10
N GLY A 276 4.12 -11.23 1.07
CA GLY A 276 4.44 -11.60 2.44
C GLY A 276 5.93 -11.90 2.71
N GLN A 277 6.77 -11.97 1.67
CA GLN A 277 8.21 -12.23 1.81
C GLN A 277 8.89 -11.11 2.58
N SER A 278 9.77 -11.49 3.51
CA SER A 278 10.60 -10.53 4.26
C SER A 278 11.69 -9.95 3.36
N VAL A 279 11.93 -8.66 3.52
CA VAL A 279 12.97 -7.92 2.80
C VAL A 279 13.80 -7.08 3.76
N LYS A 280 15.01 -6.80 3.38
CA LYS A 280 15.89 -5.86 4.07
C LYS A 280 15.99 -4.60 3.21
N VAL A 281 15.64 -3.47 3.80
CA VAL A 281 15.65 -2.16 3.15
C VAL A 281 16.70 -1.29 3.78
N ARG A 282 17.57 -0.70 2.97
CA ARG A 282 18.56 0.29 3.36
C ARG A 282 18.28 1.57 2.58
N LEU A 283 18.12 2.67 3.29
CA LEU A 283 17.90 3.97 2.69
C LEU A 283 19.23 4.69 2.49
N ASP A 284 19.46 5.28 1.33
CA ASP A 284 20.71 6.01 1.06
C ASP A 284 20.84 7.25 1.98
N ALA A 285 19.72 7.82 2.42
CA ALA A 285 19.70 8.89 3.43
C ALA A 285 20.14 8.43 4.82
N PHE A 286 20.03 7.13 5.15
CA PHE A 286 20.38 6.53 6.45
C PHE A 286 21.22 5.27 6.24
N PRO A 287 22.47 5.38 5.75
CA PRO A 287 23.26 4.24 5.27
C PRO A 287 23.66 3.24 6.35
N ARG A 288 23.66 3.67 7.62
CA ARG A 288 24.00 2.79 8.77
C ARG A 288 22.82 1.98 9.27
N ASP A 289 21.60 2.40 8.92
CA ASP A 289 20.37 1.76 9.40
C ASP A 289 19.79 0.87 8.30
N SER A 290 19.44 -0.34 8.67
CA SER A 290 18.68 -1.23 7.81
C SER A 290 17.36 -1.57 8.47
N VAL A 291 16.27 -1.37 7.74
CA VAL A 291 14.91 -1.60 8.22
C VAL A 291 14.38 -2.88 7.59
N GLY A 292 13.82 -3.75 8.43
CA GLY A 292 13.08 -4.92 7.94
C GLY A 292 11.75 -4.48 7.35
N GLY A 293 11.44 -4.98 6.16
CA GLY A 293 10.17 -4.74 5.47
C GLY A 293 9.52 -6.04 5.04
N ARG A 294 8.35 -5.92 4.44
CA ARG A 294 7.61 -7.04 3.88
C ARG A 294 7.01 -6.67 2.53
N VAL A 295 7.05 -7.58 1.57
CA VAL A 295 6.34 -7.44 0.30
C VAL A 295 4.84 -7.43 0.58
N GLN A 296 4.18 -6.30 0.29
CA GLN A 296 2.75 -6.14 0.47
C GLN A 296 1.98 -6.52 -0.78
N ASN A 297 2.48 -6.05 -1.93
CA ASN A 297 1.81 -6.23 -3.20
C ASN A 297 2.82 -6.38 -4.34
N ILE A 298 2.42 -7.13 -5.36
CA ILE A 298 3.11 -7.25 -6.64
C ILE A 298 2.13 -6.77 -7.68
N SER A 299 2.48 -5.73 -8.44
CA SER A 299 1.59 -5.19 -9.47
C SER A 299 1.25 -6.28 -10.50
N PRO A 300 -0.01 -6.44 -10.87
CA PRO A 300 -0.39 -7.35 -11.95
C PRO A 300 -0.02 -6.82 -13.34
N ALA A 301 0.32 -5.52 -13.44
CA ALA A 301 0.71 -4.87 -14.69
C ALA A 301 2.20 -4.52 -14.65
N ALA A 302 2.93 -4.94 -15.67
CA ALA A 302 4.29 -4.51 -15.92
C ALA A 302 4.31 -3.20 -16.71
N ASP A 303 5.34 -2.39 -16.50
CA ASP A 303 5.62 -1.27 -17.39
C ASP A 303 6.08 -1.81 -18.75
N PRO A 304 5.33 -1.57 -19.85
CA PRO A 304 5.65 -2.15 -21.15
C PRO A 304 6.94 -1.60 -21.76
N THR A 305 7.37 -0.41 -21.32
CA THR A 305 8.57 0.25 -21.82
C THR A 305 9.81 -0.25 -21.10
N ALA A 306 9.76 -0.27 -19.77
CA ALA A 306 10.88 -0.71 -18.93
C ALA A 306 10.92 -2.24 -18.73
N ARG A 307 9.84 -2.98 -19.02
CA ARG A 307 9.67 -4.41 -18.75
C ARG A 307 9.94 -4.76 -17.28
N GLN A 308 9.43 -3.91 -16.42
CA GLN A 308 9.59 -4.04 -14.97
C GLN A 308 8.23 -4.10 -14.31
N VAL A 309 8.12 -4.91 -13.27
CA VAL A 309 6.93 -5.05 -12.43
C VAL A 309 7.17 -4.30 -11.13
N PRO A 310 6.37 -3.28 -10.80
CA PRO A 310 6.49 -2.60 -9.51
C PRO A 310 6.06 -3.52 -8.37
N ILE A 311 6.94 -3.65 -7.39
CA ILE A 311 6.68 -4.38 -6.14
C ILE A 311 6.58 -3.36 -5.02
N GLU A 312 5.52 -3.44 -4.23
CA GLU A 312 5.32 -2.59 -3.07
C GLU A 312 5.80 -3.30 -1.81
N VAL A 313 6.75 -2.69 -1.14
CA VAL A 313 7.31 -3.14 0.13
C VAL A 313 6.93 -2.15 1.21
N ILE A 314 6.36 -2.64 2.32
CA ILE A 314 6.05 -1.79 3.48
C ILE A 314 7.16 -1.92 4.51
N ILE A 315 7.59 -0.75 5.00
CA ILE A 315 8.54 -0.61 6.11
C ILE A 315 7.91 0.21 7.25
N PRO A 316 8.17 -0.14 8.52
CA PRO A 316 7.72 0.63 9.66
C PRO A 316 8.45 1.97 9.73
N ASN A 317 7.73 3.03 10.13
CA ASN A 317 8.29 4.38 10.29
C ASN A 317 7.82 5.02 11.61
N PRO A 318 8.09 4.43 12.77
CA PRO A 318 7.54 4.86 14.06
C PRO A 318 7.99 6.27 14.45
N GLN A 319 9.15 6.69 14.03
CA GLN A 319 9.70 8.03 14.29
C GLN A 319 9.34 9.05 13.21
N GLN A 320 8.63 8.61 12.15
CA GLN A 320 8.22 9.44 11.01
C GLN A 320 9.37 10.23 10.34
N LYS A 321 10.59 9.68 10.40
CA LYS A 321 11.80 10.29 9.79
C LYS A 321 11.94 10.01 8.31
N ILE A 322 11.31 8.94 7.82
CA ILE A 322 11.39 8.52 6.42
C ILE A 322 10.30 9.26 5.66
N GLY A 323 10.71 10.15 4.77
CA GLY A 323 9.83 10.90 3.88
C GLY A 323 9.60 10.22 2.53
N SER A 324 8.95 10.92 1.61
CA SER A 324 8.71 10.51 0.22
C SER A 324 9.92 10.86 -0.66
N GLY A 325 10.12 10.09 -1.75
CA GLY A 325 11.14 10.38 -2.77
C GLY A 325 12.56 9.94 -2.42
N LEU A 326 12.78 9.27 -1.28
CA LEU A 326 14.10 8.78 -0.90
C LEU A 326 14.43 7.49 -1.66
N LEU A 327 15.71 7.34 -2.05
CA LEU A 327 16.22 6.11 -2.64
C LEU A 327 16.36 5.03 -1.56
N ALA A 328 15.83 3.85 -1.89
CA ALA A 328 15.87 2.67 -1.04
C ALA A 328 16.49 1.49 -1.79
N ARG A 329 17.50 0.84 -1.18
CA ARG A 329 18.07 -0.42 -1.65
C ARG A 329 17.38 -1.57 -0.97
N VAL A 330 16.72 -2.39 -1.74
CA VAL A 330 15.91 -3.51 -1.25
C VAL A 330 16.55 -4.82 -1.64
N SER A 331 16.84 -5.66 -0.65
CA SER A 331 17.29 -7.03 -0.87
C SER A 331 16.20 -7.98 -0.38
N PHE A 332 15.73 -8.84 -1.29
CA PHE A 332 14.74 -9.86 -0.96
C PHE A 332 15.44 -11.03 -0.29
N SER A 333 14.96 -11.42 0.91
CA SER A 333 15.45 -12.59 1.61
C SER A 333 15.11 -13.83 0.79
N GLN A 334 16.09 -14.43 0.16
CA GLN A 334 15.91 -15.76 -0.43
C GLN A 334 16.11 -16.79 0.67
N GLU A 335 15.27 -17.82 0.72
CA GLU A 335 15.59 -19.06 1.41
C GLU A 335 16.73 -19.76 0.65
N VAL A 336 17.93 -19.24 0.81
CA VAL A 336 19.08 -19.91 0.23
C VAL A 336 19.39 -21.08 1.14
N SER A 337 19.24 -22.30 0.66
CA SER A 337 19.93 -23.43 1.29
C SER A 337 21.38 -23.03 1.40
N GLN A 338 21.94 -23.01 2.61
CA GLN A 338 23.34 -22.66 2.81
C GLN A 338 24.18 -23.91 2.55
N PRO A 339 24.64 -24.14 1.28
CA PRO A 339 25.48 -25.25 0.96
C PRO A 339 26.82 -25.11 1.69
N VAL A 340 27.55 -26.19 1.79
CA VAL A 340 28.93 -26.14 2.27
C VAL A 340 29.79 -25.52 1.19
N VAL A 341 30.66 -24.58 1.56
CA VAL A 341 31.61 -23.93 0.64
C VAL A 341 33.01 -24.41 0.99
N ILE A 342 33.74 -24.91 -0.03
CA ILE A 342 35.11 -25.36 0.13
C ILE A 342 36.02 -24.68 -0.91
N PRO A 343 37.32 -24.52 -0.63
CA PRO A 343 38.29 -24.06 -1.64
C PRO A 343 38.36 -25.04 -2.81
N GLU A 344 38.49 -24.54 -4.02
CA GLU A 344 38.68 -25.37 -5.24
C GLU A 344 39.93 -26.26 -5.16
N THR A 345 40.91 -25.88 -4.36
CA THR A 345 42.13 -26.67 -4.12
C THR A 345 41.85 -28.00 -3.41
N ALA A 346 40.73 -28.13 -2.74
CA ALA A 346 40.30 -29.37 -2.07
C ALA A 346 39.73 -30.41 -3.04
N LEU A 347 39.41 -30.01 -4.28
CA LEU A 347 38.90 -30.89 -5.31
C LEU A 347 40.09 -31.63 -6.01
N ASN A 348 40.00 -32.96 -6.12
CA ASN A 348 40.99 -33.74 -6.85
C ASN A 348 41.01 -33.33 -8.34
N ALA A 349 42.21 -33.11 -8.86
CA ALA A 349 42.51 -32.40 -10.12
C ALA A 349 41.89 -33.00 -11.40
N SER A 350 41.30 -34.19 -11.36
CA SER A 350 40.92 -34.93 -12.57
C SER A 350 39.64 -34.44 -13.27
N ARG A 351 38.84 -33.55 -12.68
CA ARG A 351 37.59 -33.07 -13.33
C ARG A 351 37.19 -31.65 -12.87
N LYS A 352 37.96 -30.66 -13.32
CA LYS A 352 37.60 -29.24 -13.15
C LYS A 352 36.67 -28.78 -14.26
N LYS A 353 35.53 -28.20 -13.87
CA LYS A 353 34.52 -27.38 -14.59
C LYS A 353 33.25 -28.09 -15.04
N ALA A 354 32.17 -27.90 -14.28
CA ALA A 354 30.82 -27.44 -14.65
C ALA A 354 29.83 -27.70 -13.51
N ILE A 355 28.87 -26.81 -13.33
CA ILE A 355 27.75 -26.92 -12.40
C ILE A 355 26.99 -28.24 -12.60
N GLY A 356 26.69 -28.97 -11.52
CA GLY A 356 26.00 -30.27 -11.56
C GLY A 356 26.93 -31.49 -11.82
N ARG A 357 28.25 -31.31 -11.92
CA ARG A 357 29.19 -32.39 -12.05
C ARG A 357 29.61 -32.97 -10.71
N GLN A 358 29.94 -34.27 -10.70
CA GLN A 358 30.53 -34.95 -9.55
C GLN A 358 32.00 -34.52 -9.42
N GLY A 359 32.39 -34.08 -8.24
CA GLY A 359 33.76 -33.88 -7.81
C GLY A 359 34.14 -34.94 -6.77
N THR A 360 35.42 -34.99 -6.44
CA THR A 360 35.93 -35.90 -5.40
C THR A 360 36.72 -35.09 -4.39
N ILE A 361 36.45 -35.30 -3.12
CA ILE A 361 37.19 -34.72 -2.00
C ILE A 361 37.69 -35.84 -1.08
N PHE A 362 38.67 -35.52 -0.26
CA PHE A 362 39.14 -36.43 0.78
C PHE A 362 38.67 -35.96 2.15
N ILE A 363 37.94 -36.81 2.86
CA ILE A 363 37.50 -36.60 4.23
C ILE A 363 38.51 -37.16 5.18
N VAL A 364 38.88 -36.43 6.22
CA VAL A 364 39.85 -36.84 7.22
C VAL A 364 39.14 -37.54 8.39
N LYS A 365 39.56 -38.74 8.71
CA LYS A 365 39.14 -39.52 9.88
C LYS A 365 40.33 -39.76 10.82
N GLY A 366 40.14 -39.65 12.10
CA GLY A 366 41.15 -39.80 13.14
C GLY A 366 41.81 -38.51 13.60
N ASP A 367 42.70 -38.58 14.58
CA ASP A 367 43.44 -37.46 15.17
C ASP A 367 44.89 -37.37 14.68
N LYS A 368 45.64 -36.36 15.18
CA LYS A 368 46.94 -35.87 14.69
C LYS A 368 47.94 -36.96 14.30
N ASP A 369 48.00 -38.07 15.02
CA ASP A 369 49.00 -39.11 14.81
C ASP A 369 48.52 -40.34 14.01
N ASN A 370 47.19 -40.50 13.85
CA ASN A 370 46.56 -41.63 13.13
C ASN A 370 45.48 -41.18 12.17
N ALA A 371 45.68 -40.04 11.45
CA ALA A 371 44.76 -39.56 10.49
C ALA A 371 44.79 -40.37 9.20
N THR A 372 43.62 -40.81 8.74
CA THR A 372 43.43 -41.49 7.47
C THR A 372 42.48 -40.67 6.58
N VAL A 373 42.69 -40.70 5.28
CA VAL A 373 41.79 -40.03 4.34
C VAL A 373 40.93 -41.03 3.61
N SER A 374 39.64 -40.71 3.47
CA SER A 374 38.72 -41.49 2.64
C SER A 374 38.16 -40.63 1.51
N GLN A 375 38.16 -41.18 0.31
CA GLN A 375 37.68 -40.53 -0.87
C GLN A 375 36.13 -40.48 -0.84
N ARG A 376 35.54 -39.29 -1.11
CA ARG A 376 34.09 -39.13 -1.17
C ARG A 376 33.70 -38.35 -2.42
N ASN A 377 32.70 -38.83 -3.12
CA ASN A 377 32.10 -38.12 -4.24
C ASN A 377 31.16 -37.05 -3.72
N VAL A 378 31.26 -35.87 -4.33
CA VAL A 378 30.42 -34.69 -3.97
C VAL A 378 29.79 -34.11 -5.22
N THR A 379 28.61 -33.55 -5.10
CA THR A 379 27.92 -32.80 -6.18
C THR A 379 28.28 -31.33 -6.04
N LEU A 380 28.89 -30.78 -7.12
CA LEU A 380 29.36 -29.40 -7.17
C LEU A 380 28.25 -28.45 -7.60
N GLY A 381 28.17 -27.31 -6.93
CA GLY A 381 27.31 -26.16 -7.26
C GLY A 381 28.10 -25.08 -8.02
N LYS A 382 27.81 -23.81 -7.67
CA LYS A 382 28.49 -22.63 -8.24
C LYS A 382 29.93 -22.55 -7.75
N SER A 383 30.81 -22.00 -8.59
CA SER A 383 32.20 -21.68 -8.26
C SER A 383 32.45 -20.20 -8.47
N LYS A 384 33.05 -19.52 -7.47
CA LYS A 384 33.40 -18.10 -7.50
C LYS A 384 34.58 -17.84 -6.56
N ASP A 385 35.52 -17.01 -7.01
CA ASP A 385 36.66 -16.51 -6.22
C ASP A 385 37.52 -17.62 -5.61
N GLY A 386 37.69 -18.76 -6.32
CA GLY A 386 38.51 -19.90 -5.88
C GLY A 386 37.84 -20.80 -4.85
N TYR A 387 36.54 -20.64 -4.65
CA TYR A 387 35.70 -21.50 -3.80
C TYR A 387 34.61 -22.16 -4.66
N VAL A 388 34.12 -23.31 -4.18
CA VAL A 388 33.03 -24.05 -4.80
C VAL A 388 31.98 -24.47 -3.77
N GLU A 389 30.73 -24.35 -4.16
CA GLU A 389 29.58 -24.86 -3.37
C GLU A 389 29.51 -26.38 -3.53
N ILE A 390 29.26 -27.06 -2.40
CA ILE A 390 28.96 -28.48 -2.39
C ILE A 390 27.47 -28.65 -2.07
N LEU A 391 26.72 -29.14 -3.03
CA LEU A 391 25.29 -29.36 -2.91
C LEU A 391 24.95 -30.63 -2.12
N GLN A 392 25.78 -31.69 -2.29
CA GLN A 392 25.63 -32.98 -1.62
C GLN A 392 27.00 -33.66 -1.44
N GLY A 393 27.16 -34.44 -0.37
CA GLY A 393 28.32 -35.31 -0.16
C GLY A 393 29.22 -34.92 1.00
N ILE A 394 29.05 -33.72 1.61
CA ILE A 394 29.75 -33.31 2.82
C ILE A 394 28.77 -32.62 3.78
N SER A 395 28.91 -32.87 5.05
CA SER A 395 28.12 -32.23 6.13
C SER A 395 28.89 -31.09 6.79
N PRO A 396 28.20 -30.03 7.23
CA PRO A 396 28.85 -28.98 8.03
C PRO A 396 29.48 -29.56 9.27
N GLY A 397 30.75 -29.18 9.57
CA GLY A 397 31.53 -29.67 10.66
C GLY A 397 32.46 -30.86 10.31
N GLU A 398 32.30 -31.50 9.14
CA GLU A 398 33.24 -32.55 8.70
C GLU A 398 34.61 -31.95 8.31
N ARG A 399 35.67 -32.67 8.66
CA ARG A 399 37.05 -32.30 8.30
C ARG A 399 37.41 -32.85 6.93
N PHE A 400 37.92 -31.99 6.02
CA PHE A 400 38.36 -32.38 4.69
C PHE A 400 39.75 -31.84 4.37
N VAL A 401 40.41 -32.47 3.42
CA VAL A 401 41.74 -32.03 2.94
C VAL A 401 41.56 -30.83 2.04
N SER A 402 42.03 -29.67 2.46
CA SER A 402 42.01 -28.42 1.66
C SER A 402 43.18 -28.32 0.68
N ARG A 403 44.33 -28.94 1.05
CA ARG A 403 45.53 -29.02 0.21
C ARG A 403 46.35 -30.26 0.56
N SER A 404 47.00 -30.86 -0.41
CA SER A 404 47.90 -32.00 -0.19
C SER A 404 49.23 -31.75 -0.89
N SER A 405 50.32 -32.23 -0.31
CA SER A 405 51.66 -32.15 -0.89
C SER A 405 51.88 -33.10 -2.08
N ARG A 406 51.07 -34.15 -2.22
CA ARG A 406 51.04 -35.09 -3.34
C ARG A 406 49.64 -35.68 -3.53
N PRO A 407 49.39 -36.32 -4.69
CA PRO A 407 48.10 -37.03 -4.88
C PRO A 407 47.89 -38.08 -3.82
N LEU A 408 46.67 -38.07 -3.22
CA LEU A 408 46.27 -38.99 -2.17
C LEU A 408 45.54 -40.21 -2.75
N LYS A 409 45.71 -41.38 -2.06
CA LYS A 409 44.95 -42.59 -2.34
C LYS A 409 43.91 -42.86 -1.26
N GLU A 410 42.94 -43.71 -1.55
CA GLU A 410 41.92 -44.10 -0.59
C GLU A 410 42.52 -44.84 0.60
N ASN A 411 42.06 -44.52 1.82
CA ASN A 411 42.55 -45.10 3.10
C ASN A 411 44.04 -44.88 3.35
N GLU A 412 44.65 -43.85 2.77
CA GLU A 412 46.06 -43.52 2.98
C GLU A 412 46.20 -42.82 4.36
N SER A 413 47.26 -43.21 5.09
CA SER A 413 47.67 -42.52 6.32
C SER A 413 48.35 -41.19 5.95
N VAL A 414 47.87 -40.09 6.55
CA VAL A 414 48.36 -38.73 6.29
C VAL A 414 48.86 -38.08 7.57
N ARG A 415 49.77 -37.16 7.43
CA ARG A 415 50.23 -36.32 8.54
C ARG A 415 49.57 -34.95 8.43
N LEU A 416 48.89 -34.50 9.49
CA LEU A 416 48.27 -33.18 9.50
C LEU A 416 49.37 -32.09 9.59
N SER A 417 49.27 -31.09 8.76
CA SER A 417 50.10 -29.89 8.81
C SER A 417 49.85 -29.11 10.09
N VAL A 418 50.89 -28.43 10.61
CA VAL A 418 50.81 -27.56 11.80
C VAL A 418 49.90 -26.35 11.57
N LEU A 419 49.52 -26.06 10.33
CA LEU A 419 48.64 -24.96 9.92
C LEU A 419 47.15 -25.37 9.86
N SER A 420 46.78 -26.58 10.25
CA SER A 420 45.40 -27.07 10.28
C SER A 420 44.73 -26.76 11.62
N GLU A 421 44.12 -25.57 11.73
CA GLU A 421 43.08 -25.23 12.75
C GLU A 421 41.72 -25.08 12.13
#